data_e00fb999ddad4272b6649d1e08e78c6f
#
_entry.id   e00fb999ddad4272b6649d1e08e78c6f
#
_cell.length_a   1.000
_cell.length_b   1.000
_cell.length_c   1.000
_cell.angle_alpha   90.00
_cell.angle_beta   90.00
_cell.angle_gamma   90.00
#
_symmetry.space_group_name_H-M   'P 1'
#
loop_
_entity.id
_entity.type
_entity.pdbx_description
1 polymer ?
#
loop_
_entity_poly.entity_id
_entity_poly.type
_entity_poly.pdbx_seq_one_letter_code
_entity_poly.pdbx_strand_id
1 'polypeptide(L)'
;MQRPTTPHFPVESITSRGHSSSDSTQVEVVAKTSTESRSTDRKNARKVFSQRTNSLLGIQIIGSGSYVPDQVVTNEDLEAERGFDPEWISQRTGILERRHAPDGQATSDLCIEAARRAIRSARVDPSEIDLVLVGTFTPDYNCPSTACLVQDKLGLDAPAVDLQAACSGFIYSMVTGAQFVATGNSKMALVIGGDCNSRIVDPQDRRIAPLFGDGAGAVLMTRGEPHQGLICYQMGADGSGGPLLQCPVGGTRHPVTVDDVEAGRQYLAMDGSAVFKWAVRVLTDTIELVLSKSGMSIHDVSLYLVHQANKRIIDSAVSQLGIDPERVFSNLQRYGNTSAGSIPLALDEAFQAGRINRGDTILMCGFGAGLTWGTSLFRW
;
A
#
# COMPACT_ATOMS: atom_id res chain seq x y z
N MET A 1 -47.93 -2.77 20.56
CA MET A 1 -46.59 -3.10 20.07
C MET A 1 -45.67 -3.12 21.27
N GLN A 2 -45.34 -4.32 21.76
CA GLN A 2 -44.48 -4.57 22.91
C GLN A 2 -43.02 -4.57 22.49
N ARG A 3 -42.16 -3.88 23.26
CA ARG A 3 -40.70 -3.89 23.06
C ARG A 3 -40.12 -5.22 23.57
N PRO A 4 -39.15 -5.84 22.89
CA PRO A 4 -38.49 -7.02 23.40
C PRO A 4 -37.54 -6.70 24.56
N THR A 5 -37.57 -7.52 25.59
CA THR A 5 -36.75 -7.46 26.79
C THR A 5 -35.37 -8.04 26.53
N THR A 6 -34.32 -7.34 26.95
CA THR A 6 -32.91 -7.75 26.92
C THR A 6 -32.66 -8.88 27.93
N PRO A 7 -31.90 -9.95 27.61
CA PRO A 7 -31.51 -10.96 28.59
C PRO A 7 -30.37 -10.46 29.49
N HIS A 8 -30.57 -10.59 30.81
CA HIS A 8 -29.53 -10.41 31.82
C HIS A 8 -28.68 -11.68 31.95
N PHE A 9 -27.37 -11.56 31.85
CA PHE A 9 -26.44 -12.59 32.24
C PHE A 9 -25.96 -12.35 33.69
N PRO A 10 -25.91 -13.37 34.57
CA PRO A 10 -25.40 -13.21 35.90
C PRO A 10 -23.87 -13.17 35.94
N VAL A 11 -23.32 -12.23 36.69
CA VAL A 11 -21.89 -12.12 36.98
C VAL A 11 -21.62 -12.97 38.24
N GLU A 12 -20.91 -14.10 38.08
CA GLU A 12 -20.41 -14.87 39.22
C GLU A 12 -19.15 -14.21 39.78
N SER A 13 -19.18 -13.94 41.08
CA SER A 13 -18.06 -13.43 41.88
C SER A 13 -17.08 -14.55 42.22
N ILE A 14 -15.84 -14.45 41.73
CA ILE A 14 -14.75 -15.35 42.15
C ILE A 14 -14.10 -14.77 43.42
N THR A 15 -14.29 -15.45 44.54
CA THR A 15 -13.60 -15.15 45.80
C THR A 15 -12.18 -15.72 45.79
N SER A 16 -11.21 -14.89 46.07
CA SER A 16 -9.80 -15.24 46.23
C SER A 16 -9.56 -16.03 47.52
N ARG A 17 -8.94 -17.19 47.44
CA ARG A 17 -8.26 -17.84 48.58
C ARG A 17 -6.77 -17.64 48.46
N GLY A 18 -6.18 -16.96 49.43
CA GLY A 18 -4.76 -16.79 49.54
C GLY A 18 -4.03 -18.08 49.96
N HIS A 19 -2.84 -18.27 49.42
CA HIS A 19 -1.80 -19.09 50.06
C HIS A 19 -0.48 -18.30 50.03
N SER A 20 0.06 -18.10 51.21
CA SER A 20 1.36 -17.51 51.45
C SER A 20 2.47 -18.54 51.21
N SER A 21 3.53 -18.18 50.50
CA SER A 21 4.89 -18.60 50.83
C SER A 21 5.90 -17.62 50.20
N SER A 22 6.77 -17.17 51.08
CA SER A 22 7.90 -16.29 50.90
C SER A 22 8.95 -16.88 49.94
N ASP A 23 9.41 -16.11 48.95
CA ASP A 23 10.84 -16.02 48.70
C ASP A 23 11.19 -14.68 48.06
N SER A 24 12.10 -13.98 48.74
CA SER A 24 12.53 -12.62 48.39
C SER A 24 13.82 -12.69 47.60
N THR A 25 13.76 -12.32 46.32
CA THR A 25 14.96 -11.91 45.58
C THR A 25 14.71 -10.52 45.03
N GLN A 26 15.19 -9.52 45.77
CA GLN A 26 15.18 -8.14 45.31
C GLN A 26 16.21 -7.96 44.18
N VAL A 27 15.73 -7.60 42.97
CA VAL A 27 16.57 -7.07 41.91
C VAL A 27 16.54 -5.55 42.05
N GLU A 28 17.63 -4.99 42.56
CA GLU A 28 17.85 -3.56 42.66
C GLU A 28 18.04 -2.95 41.26
N VAL A 29 17.03 -2.24 40.78
CA VAL A 29 17.14 -1.42 39.56
C VAL A 29 17.72 -0.05 39.95
N VAL A 30 19.02 0.11 39.77
CA VAL A 30 19.68 1.41 39.90
C VAL A 30 19.30 2.31 38.74
N ALA A 31 18.33 3.19 38.97
CA ALA A 31 18.01 4.27 38.04
C ALA A 31 19.09 5.37 38.15
N LYS A 32 20.03 5.40 37.20
CA LYS A 32 20.90 6.59 37.01
C LYS A 32 20.12 7.64 36.24
N THR A 33 19.58 8.61 36.94
CA THR A 33 19.10 9.87 36.37
C THR A 33 20.28 10.75 36.01
N SER A 34 20.70 10.74 34.74
CA SER A 34 21.51 11.80 34.16
C SER A 34 20.57 12.81 33.52
N THR A 35 20.32 13.91 34.20
CA THR A 35 19.74 15.14 33.62
C THR A 35 20.79 15.82 32.78
N GLU A 36 20.91 15.42 31.52
CA GLU A 36 21.57 16.23 30.50
C GLU A 36 20.54 17.12 29.81
N SER A 37 20.79 18.42 29.88
CA SER A 37 20.08 19.48 29.19
C SER A 37 20.12 19.23 27.68
N ARG A 38 19.00 18.71 27.12
CA ARG A 38 18.84 18.63 25.65
C ARG A 38 18.57 20.02 25.12
N SER A 39 19.61 20.64 24.60
CA SER A 39 19.57 21.90 23.87
C SER A 39 18.71 21.82 22.62
N THR A 40 18.16 22.97 22.29
CA THR A 40 17.17 23.27 21.23
C THR A 40 17.72 23.21 19.81
N ASP A 41 18.46 22.16 19.43
CA ASP A 41 19.02 22.00 18.08
C ASP A 41 18.28 20.96 17.21
N ARG A 42 16.93 20.88 17.36
CA ARG A 42 16.13 19.93 16.59
C ARG A 42 15.67 20.40 15.20
N LYS A 43 16.09 21.59 14.73
CA LYS A 43 15.52 22.16 13.49
C LYS A 43 16.21 21.74 12.19
N ASN A 44 17.38 21.05 12.21
CA ASN A 44 18.10 20.68 10.99
C ASN A 44 18.73 19.28 10.97
N ALA A 45 18.39 18.39 11.88
CA ALA A 45 18.80 16.99 11.75
C ALA A 45 18.02 16.34 10.59
N ARG A 46 18.72 15.92 9.53
CA ARG A 46 18.16 15.08 8.47
C ARG A 46 17.45 13.89 9.14
N LYS A 47 16.12 13.81 9.02
CA LYS A 47 15.35 12.69 9.60
C LYS A 47 15.80 11.42 8.90
N VAL A 48 16.51 10.56 9.60
CA VAL A 48 17.03 9.31 9.03
C VAL A 48 15.92 8.29 9.05
N PHE A 49 15.62 7.67 7.90
CA PHE A 49 14.68 6.56 7.82
C PHE A 49 15.17 5.38 8.66
N SER A 50 14.25 4.55 9.15
CA SER A 50 14.59 3.36 9.91
C SER A 50 15.60 2.50 9.14
N GLN A 51 16.67 2.07 9.81
CA GLN A 51 17.70 1.20 9.23
C GLN A 51 17.36 -0.30 9.43
N ARG A 52 16.15 -0.61 9.91
CA ARG A 52 15.71 -1.99 10.12
C ARG A 52 15.33 -2.60 8.79
N THR A 53 15.98 -3.69 8.45
CA THR A 53 15.66 -4.54 7.31
C THR A 53 15.47 -5.97 7.78
N ASN A 54 14.68 -6.74 7.05
CA ASN A 54 14.42 -8.15 7.32
C ASN A 54 14.49 -8.92 6.00
N SER A 55 14.56 -10.25 6.11
CA SER A 55 14.52 -11.20 5.00
C SER A 55 13.46 -12.26 5.29
N LEU A 56 12.80 -12.77 4.25
CA LEU A 56 11.81 -13.83 4.35
C LEU A 56 11.81 -14.65 3.08
N LEU A 57 12.55 -15.73 3.10
CA LEU A 57 12.71 -16.65 1.97
C LEU A 57 11.78 -17.87 2.08
N GLY A 58 11.74 -18.70 1.04
CA GLY A 58 10.85 -19.85 0.94
C GLY A 58 9.42 -19.46 0.54
N ILE A 59 9.25 -18.34 -0.12
CA ILE A 59 7.95 -17.78 -0.57
C ILE A 59 8.03 -17.53 -2.07
N GLN A 60 6.95 -17.84 -2.78
CA GLN A 60 6.82 -17.52 -4.20
C GLN A 60 5.48 -16.86 -4.51
N ILE A 61 5.46 -16.11 -5.60
CA ILE A 61 4.25 -15.66 -6.28
C ILE A 61 3.98 -16.64 -7.42
N ILE A 62 2.78 -17.23 -7.43
CA ILE A 62 2.40 -18.25 -8.41
C ILE A 62 1.41 -17.74 -9.46
N GLY A 63 0.82 -16.57 -9.24
CA GLY A 63 -0.10 -15.93 -10.17
C GLY A 63 -0.26 -14.47 -9.88
N SER A 64 -0.52 -13.70 -10.91
CA SER A 64 -0.84 -12.27 -10.85
C SER A 64 -2.04 -11.95 -11.72
N GLY A 65 -2.70 -10.84 -11.42
CA GLY A 65 -3.79 -10.31 -12.20
C GLY A 65 -4.05 -8.86 -11.84
N SER A 66 -4.52 -8.09 -12.80
CA SER A 66 -4.82 -6.68 -12.61
C SER A 66 -6.13 -6.31 -13.29
N TYR A 67 -6.77 -5.25 -12.81
CA TYR A 67 -7.96 -4.68 -13.41
C TYR A 67 -7.97 -3.17 -13.27
N VAL A 68 -8.38 -2.51 -14.33
CA VAL A 68 -8.70 -1.09 -14.36
C VAL A 68 -10.08 -0.92 -15.00
N PRO A 69 -10.86 0.11 -14.61
CA PRO A 69 -12.14 0.39 -15.24
C PRO A 69 -12.02 0.64 -16.74
N ASP A 70 -13.08 0.33 -17.49
CA ASP A 70 -13.12 0.53 -18.94
C ASP A 70 -13.18 2.02 -19.34
N GLN A 71 -13.74 2.86 -18.47
CA GLN A 71 -13.87 4.30 -18.72
C GLN A 71 -12.49 4.97 -18.73
N VAL A 72 -12.05 5.36 -19.92
CA VAL A 72 -10.85 6.18 -20.13
C VAL A 72 -11.22 7.64 -19.93
N VAL A 73 -10.37 8.38 -19.23
CA VAL A 73 -10.44 9.83 -19.08
C VAL A 73 -9.10 10.40 -19.55
N THR A 74 -9.09 11.04 -20.69
CA THR A 74 -7.88 11.64 -21.28
C THR A 74 -7.61 13.04 -20.71
N ASN A 75 -6.45 13.61 -21.03
CA ASN A 75 -6.17 15.00 -20.68
C ASN A 75 -7.08 15.97 -21.47
N GLU A 76 -7.42 15.61 -22.70
CA GLU A 76 -8.35 16.36 -23.56
C GLU A 76 -9.77 16.35 -23.01
N ASP A 77 -10.22 15.24 -22.42
CA ASP A 77 -11.51 15.19 -21.73
C ASP A 77 -11.53 16.14 -20.52
N LEU A 78 -10.43 16.19 -19.74
CA LEU A 78 -10.29 17.10 -18.61
C LEU A 78 -10.23 18.58 -19.07
N GLU A 79 -9.67 18.86 -20.23
CA GLU A 79 -9.72 20.19 -20.83
C GLU A 79 -11.16 20.56 -21.20
N ALA A 80 -11.84 19.69 -21.94
CA ALA A 80 -13.21 19.93 -22.41
C ALA A 80 -14.21 20.09 -21.27
N GLU A 81 -14.09 19.28 -20.21
CA GLU A 81 -15.01 19.29 -19.09
C GLU A 81 -14.70 20.37 -18.03
N ARG A 82 -13.41 20.70 -17.83
CA ARG A 82 -12.93 21.44 -16.63
C ARG A 82 -11.93 22.56 -16.96
N GLY A 83 -11.52 22.68 -18.22
CA GLY A 83 -10.54 23.68 -18.65
C GLY A 83 -9.12 23.42 -18.13
N PHE A 84 -8.76 22.16 -17.87
CA PHE A 84 -7.39 21.81 -17.47
C PHE A 84 -6.51 21.74 -18.72
N ASP A 85 -5.29 22.27 -18.64
CA ASP A 85 -4.34 22.30 -19.74
C ASP A 85 -3.67 20.91 -19.93
N PRO A 86 -3.92 20.19 -21.06
CA PRO A 86 -3.39 18.85 -21.32
C PRO A 86 -1.86 18.82 -21.40
N GLU A 87 -1.25 19.86 -21.95
CA GLU A 87 0.19 19.95 -22.07
C GLU A 87 0.84 20.15 -20.70
N TRP A 88 0.27 21.00 -19.86
CA TRP A 88 0.73 21.16 -18.48
C TRP A 88 0.62 19.85 -17.68
N ILE A 89 -0.48 19.09 -17.82
CA ILE A 89 -0.65 17.80 -17.15
C ILE A 89 0.45 16.84 -17.60
N SER A 90 0.63 16.64 -18.90
CA SER A 90 1.59 15.67 -19.44
C SER A 90 3.04 16.03 -19.06
N GLN A 91 3.43 17.29 -19.16
CA GLN A 91 4.78 17.76 -18.81
C GLN A 91 5.07 17.66 -17.31
N ARG A 92 4.07 17.88 -16.45
CA ARG A 92 4.24 17.88 -14.99
C ARG A 92 4.14 16.51 -14.37
N THR A 93 3.39 15.61 -14.98
CA THR A 93 3.04 14.31 -14.38
C THR A 93 3.52 13.10 -15.18
N GLY A 94 3.62 13.24 -16.50
CA GLY A 94 3.83 12.15 -17.45
C GLY A 94 2.54 11.36 -17.73
N ILE A 95 1.39 11.79 -17.20
CA ILE A 95 0.10 11.10 -17.36
C ILE A 95 -0.59 11.64 -18.62
N LEU A 96 -1.05 10.74 -19.49
CA LEU A 96 -1.82 11.05 -20.69
C LEU A 96 -3.30 10.76 -20.50
N GLU A 97 -3.59 9.65 -19.81
CA GLU A 97 -4.94 9.20 -19.50
C GLU A 97 -4.99 8.51 -18.11
N ARG A 98 -6.18 8.35 -17.59
CA ARG A 98 -6.47 7.58 -16.39
C ARG A 98 -7.77 6.82 -16.56
N ARG A 99 -8.09 5.97 -15.59
CA ARG A 99 -9.32 5.20 -15.58
C ARG A 99 -10.15 5.61 -14.38
N HIS A 100 -11.43 5.80 -14.60
CA HIS A 100 -12.36 6.11 -13.52
C HIS A 100 -13.42 5.02 -13.43
N ALA A 101 -13.71 4.57 -12.22
CA ALA A 101 -14.79 3.64 -11.95
C ALA A 101 -16.14 4.33 -12.22
N PRO A 102 -17.02 3.73 -13.04
CA PRO A 102 -18.36 4.26 -13.27
C PRO A 102 -19.19 4.21 -11.98
N ASP A 103 -20.34 4.88 -11.99
CA ASP A 103 -21.29 4.81 -10.89
C ASP A 103 -21.71 3.36 -10.64
N GLY A 104 -21.73 2.97 -9.36
CA GLY A 104 -22.06 1.61 -8.94
C GLY A 104 -20.88 0.64 -8.92
N GLN A 105 -19.68 1.02 -9.37
CA GLN A 105 -18.46 0.25 -9.20
C GLN A 105 -17.63 0.84 -8.05
N ALA A 106 -17.14 -0.01 -7.15
CA ALA A 106 -16.39 0.35 -5.97
C ALA A 106 -15.03 -0.37 -5.92
N THR A 107 -14.23 -0.10 -4.90
CA THR A 107 -12.89 -0.71 -4.73
C THR A 107 -12.96 -2.22 -4.69
N SER A 108 -13.96 -2.80 -4.01
CA SER A 108 -14.11 -4.26 -3.99
C SER A 108 -14.30 -4.86 -5.38
N ASP A 109 -15.06 -4.22 -6.27
CA ASP A 109 -15.29 -4.71 -7.64
C ASP A 109 -14.00 -4.77 -8.45
N LEU A 110 -13.14 -3.74 -8.33
CA LEU A 110 -11.82 -3.72 -8.96
C LEU A 110 -10.94 -4.84 -8.41
N CYS A 111 -10.92 -4.99 -7.09
CA CYS A 111 -10.17 -6.03 -6.39
C CYS A 111 -10.62 -7.45 -6.78
N ILE A 112 -11.94 -7.69 -6.92
CA ILE A 112 -12.52 -8.96 -7.34
C ILE A 112 -12.05 -9.34 -8.74
N GLU A 113 -12.09 -8.41 -9.69
CA GLU A 113 -11.66 -8.70 -11.07
C GLU A 113 -10.15 -8.96 -11.16
N ALA A 114 -9.33 -8.18 -10.44
CA ALA A 114 -7.90 -8.44 -10.34
C ALA A 114 -7.61 -9.83 -9.72
N ALA A 115 -8.30 -10.16 -8.63
CA ALA A 115 -8.19 -11.45 -7.95
C ALA A 115 -8.58 -12.63 -8.86
N ARG A 116 -9.72 -12.51 -9.58
CA ARG A 116 -10.16 -13.55 -10.55
C ARG A 116 -9.11 -13.79 -11.64
N ARG A 117 -8.46 -12.73 -12.10
CA ARG A 117 -7.37 -12.85 -13.09
C ARG A 117 -6.13 -13.52 -12.47
N ALA A 118 -5.76 -13.16 -11.24
CA ALA A 118 -4.65 -13.80 -10.54
C ALA A 118 -4.89 -15.30 -10.30
N ILE A 119 -6.10 -15.69 -9.87
CA ILE A 119 -6.49 -17.08 -9.67
C ILE A 119 -6.43 -17.87 -10.99
N ARG A 120 -6.94 -17.29 -12.08
CA ARG A 120 -6.84 -17.93 -13.42
C ARG A 120 -5.39 -18.06 -13.89
N SER A 121 -4.56 -17.05 -13.65
CA SER A 121 -3.13 -17.06 -14.00
C SER A 121 -2.38 -18.17 -13.26
N ALA A 122 -2.67 -18.34 -11.98
CA ALA A 122 -2.09 -19.39 -11.14
C ALA A 122 -2.60 -20.80 -11.47
N ARG A 123 -3.79 -20.92 -12.09
CA ARG A 123 -4.48 -22.19 -12.39
C ARG A 123 -4.74 -23.02 -11.13
N VAL A 124 -5.10 -22.39 -10.03
CA VAL A 124 -5.42 -23.03 -8.76
C VAL A 124 -6.93 -23.05 -8.52
N ASP A 125 -7.39 -23.97 -7.67
CA ASP A 125 -8.76 -23.96 -7.17
C ASP A 125 -8.91 -22.82 -6.17
N PRO A 126 -9.93 -21.94 -6.30
CA PRO A 126 -10.20 -20.89 -5.33
C PRO A 126 -10.33 -21.39 -3.88
N SER A 127 -10.80 -22.62 -3.67
CA SER A 127 -10.94 -23.23 -2.34
C SER A 127 -9.59 -23.47 -1.62
N GLU A 128 -8.47 -23.40 -2.33
CA GLU A 128 -7.14 -23.51 -1.73
C GLU A 128 -6.67 -22.20 -1.08
N ILE A 129 -7.35 -21.07 -1.35
CA ILE A 129 -7.02 -19.76 -0.78
C ILE A 129 -7.56 -19.70 0.66
N ASP A 130 -6.66 -19.55 1.61
CA ASP A 130 -6.95 -19.56 3.05
C ASP A 130 -6.58 -18.26 3.78
N LEU A 131 -6.28 -17.18 3.02
CA LEU A 131 -6.07 -15.82 3.54
C LEU A 131 -6.33 -14.79 2.44
N VAL A 132 -7.10 -13.73 2.75
CA VAL A 132 -7.34 -12.59 1.85
C VAL A 132 -6.86 -11.29 2.52
N LEU A 133 -5.93 -10.58 1.87
CA LEU A 133 -5.42 -9.30 2.32
C LEU A 133 -5.65 -8.24 1.24
N VAL A 134 -6.30 -7.14 1.59
CA VAL A 134 -6.52 -6.00 0.69
C VAL A 134 -5.81 -4.76 1.23
N GLY A 135 -4.84 -4.27 0.48
CA GLY A 135 -4.22 -2.97 0.72
C GLY A 135 -5.06 -1.88 0.07
N THR A 136 -5.78 -1.11 0.86
CA THR A 136 -6.61 0.01 0.37
C THR A 136 -6.74 1.12 1.40
N PHE A 137 -6.97 2.35 0.93
CA PHE A 137 -7.37 3.48 1.77
C PHE A 137 -8.69 4.13 1.29
N THR A 138 -9.28 3.55 0.23
CA THR A 138 -10.60 3.89 -0.28
C THR A 138 -11.54 2.69 -0.17
N PRO A 139 -11.80 2.18 1.07
CA PRO A 139 -12.68 1.04 1.26
C PRO A 139 -14.10 1.38 0.81
N ASP A 140 -14.86 0.36 0.41
CA ASP A 140 -16.28 0.52 0.04
C ASP A 140 -17.09 1.12 1.19
N TYR A 141 -16.79 0.68 2.41
CA TYR A 141 -17.41 1.11 3.66
C TYR A 141 -16.37 1.21 4.78
N ASN A 142 -16.66 2.02 5.80
CA ASN A 142 -15.87 1.99 7.03
C ASN A 142 -16.00 0.65 7.77
N CYS A 143 -17.07 -0.10 7.55
CA CYS A 143 -17.37 -1.43 8.04
C CYS A 143 -18.53 -2.01 7.22
N PRO A 144 -18.43 -3.24 6.68
CA PRO A 144 -17.32 -4.19 6.80
C PRO A 144 -16.07 -3.79 6.01
N SER A 145 -14.97 -4.56 6.17
CA SER A 145 -13.76 -4.38 5.36
C SER A 145 -14.02 -4.75 3.89
N THR A 146 -13.32 -4.09 2.97
CA THR A 146 -13.35 -4.41 1.54
C THR A 146 -12.92 -5.86 1.28
N ALA A 147 -11.95 -6.37 2.03
CA ALA A 147 -11.50 -7.75 1.94
C ALA A 147 -12.63 -8.77 2.22
N CYS A 148 -13.54 -8.48 3.17
CA CYS A 148 -14.70 -9.34 3.43
C CYS A 148 -15.67 -9.38 2.24
N LEU A 149 -15.87 -8.23 1.56
CA LEU A 149 -16.70 -8.18 0.35
C LEU A 149 -16.07 -8.97 -0.80
N VAL A 150 -14.76 -8.85 -0.96
CA VAL A 150 -13.97 -9.62 -1.94
C VAL A 150 -14.06 -11.12 -1.65
N GLN A 151 -13.87 -11.51 -0.39
CA GLN A 151 -13.94 -12.90 0.06
C GLN A 151 -15.30 -13.53 -0.25
N ASP A 152 -16.41 -12.84 0.10
CA ASP A 152 -17.79 -13.29 -0.18
C ASP A 152 -18.05 -13.46 -1.68
N LYS A 153 -17.70 -12.43 -2.47
CA LYS A 153 -17.92 -12.42 -3.93
C LYS A 153 -17.10 -13.44 -4.71
N LEU A 154 -15.97 -13.86 -4.16
CA LEU A 154 -15.15 -14.94 -4.71
C LEU A 154 -15.55 -16.31 -4.17
N GLY A 155 -16.44 -16.38 -3.17
CA GLY A 155 -16.89 -17.64 -2.54
C GLY A 155 -15.80 -18.35 -1.76
N LEU A 156 -14.87 -17.59 -1.14
CA LEU A 156 -13.72 -18.15 -0.42
C LEU A 156 -14.11 -18.45 1.04
N ASP A 157 -13.56 -19.52 1.61
CA ASP A 157 -13.60 -19.81 3.04
C ASP A 157 -12.25 -19.43 3.70
N ALA A 158 -12.05 -18.13 3.89
CA ALA A 158 -10.77 -17.57 4.33
C ALA A 158 -10.98 -16.34 5.23
N PRO A 159 -10.14 -16.13 6.25
CA PRO A 159 -10.07 -14.86 6.94
C PRO A 159 -9.67 -13.74 5.97
N ALA A 160 -10.30 -12.57 6.13
CA ALA A 160 -10.15 -11.44 5.24
C ALA A 160 -9.99 -10.13 6.02
N VAL A 161 -8.98 -9.31 5.66
CA VAL A 161 -8.70 -8.06 6.36
C VAL A 161 -8.13 -6.99 5.40
N ASP A 162 -8.52 -5.73 5.62
CA ASP A 162 -7.92 -4.58 4.97
C ASP A 162 -6.67 -4.12 5.74
N LEU A 163 -5.65 -3.70 4.98
CA LEU A 163 -4.44 -3.08 5.50
C LEU A 163 -4.32 -1.68 4.91
N GLN A 164 -4.38 -0.66 5.79
CA GLN A 164 -4.28 0.73 5.36
C GLN A 164 -2.86 1.28 5.56
N ALA A 165 -2.15 1.44 4.46
CA ALA A 165 -0.87 2.13 4.38
C ALA A 165 -0.80 3.00 3.11
N ALA A 166 -1.95 3.52 2.66
CA ALA A 166 -2.13 4.30 1.44
C ALA A 166 -1.41 3.65 0.23
N CYS A 167 -0.67 4.44 -0.56
CA CYS A 167 0.00 3.93 -1.76
C CYS A 167 1.08 2.86 -1.48
N SER A 168 1.53 2.66 -0.23
CA SER A 168 2.38 1.53 0.16
C SER A 168 1.59 0.29 0.62
N GLY A 169 0.24 0.35 0.57
CA GLY A 169 -0.66 -0.69 1.06
C GLY A 169 -0.38 -2.08 0.49
N PHE A 170 -0.07 -2.17 -0.82
CA PHE A 170 0.29 -3.46 -1.43
C PHE A 170 1.57 -4.06 -0.82
N ILE A 171 2.63 -3.27 -0.62
CA ILE A 171 3.88 -3.80 -0.03
C ILE A 171 3.65 -4.27 1.40
N TYR A 172 2.86 -3.53 2.19
CA TYR A 172 2.49 -3.93 3.54
C TYR A 172 1.68 -5.23 3.53
N SER A 173 0.69 -5.34 2.64
CA SER A 173 -0.12 -6.56 2.49
C SER A 173 0.71 -7.75 2.00
N MET A 174 1.63 -7.53 1.05
CA MET A 174 2.52 -8.57 0.52
C MET A 174 3.46 -9.11 1.61
N VAL A 175 4.10 -8.23 2.38
CA VAL A 175 4.97 -8.65 3.49
C VAL A 175 4.16 -9.37 4.56
N THR A 176 2.96 -8.91 4.88
CA THR A 176 2.06 -9.55 5.86
C THR A 176 1.66 -10.94 5.38
N GLY A 177 1.21 -11.09 4.14
CA GLY A 177 0.86 -12.39 3.55
C GLY A 177 2.03 -13.35 3.52
N ALA A 178 3.21 -12.85 3.16
CA ALA A 178 4.45 -13.63 3.19
C ALA A 178 4.77 -14.17 4.60
N GLN A 179 4.53 -13.40 5.68
CA GLN A 179 4.69 -13.87 7.06
C GLN A 179 3.74 -15.03 7.38
N PHE A 180 2.46 -14.92 7.02
CA PHE A 180 1.49 -15.99 7.24
C PHE A 180 1.88 -17.27 6.49
N VAL A 181 2.32 -17.16 5.24
CA VAL A 181 2.80 -18.29 4.45
C VAL A 181 4.07 -18.88 5.04
N ALA A 182 5.04 -18.05 5.41
CA ALA A 182 6.33 -18.50 5.96
C ALA A 182 6.18 -19.23 7.30
N THR A 183 5.24 -18.81 8.14
CA THR A 183 4.98 -19.46 9.43
C THR A 183 4.07 -20.69 9.32
N GLY A 184 3.51 -20.95 8.14
CA GLY A 184 2.60 -22.08 7.89
C GLY A 184 1.17 -21.85 8.37
N ASN A 185 0.82 -20.61 8.75
CA ASN A 185 -0.54 -20.23 9.12
C ASN A 185 -1.45 -19.99 7.90
N SER A 186 -0.88 -19.86 6.72
CA SER A 186 -1.57 -19.86 5.43
C SER A 186 -0.79 -20.73 4.45
N LYS A 187 -1.50 -21.50 3.65
CA LYS A 187 -0.93 -22.26 2.52
C LYS A 187 -0.89 -21.39 1.26
N MET A 188 -1.95 -20.61 1.06
CA MET A 188 -2.11 -19.76 -0.11
C MET A 188 -2.79 -18.43 0.26
N ALA A 189 -2.05 -17.35 0.23
CA ALA A 189 -2.53 -16.01 0.50
C ALA A 189 -2.84 -15.26 -0.81
N LEU A 190 -4.06 -14.72 -0.89
CA LEU A 190 -4.46 -13.75 -1.92
C LEU A 190 -4.16 -12.35 -1.40
N VAL A 191 -3.25 -11.65 -2.06
CA VAL A 191 -2.81 -10.30 -1.69
C VAL A 191 -3.19 -9.34 -2.80
N ILE A 192 -3.95 -8.31 -2.45
CA ILE A 192 -4.51 -7.34 -3.38
C ILE A 192 -4.09 -5.93 -2.96
N GLY A 193 -3.80 -5.07 -3.92
CA GLY A 193 -3.74 -3.63 -3.76
C GLY A 193 -4.74 -2.98 -4.70
N GLY A 194 -5.59 -2.09 -4.21
CA GLY A 194 -6.60 -1.46 -5.06
C GLY A 194 -7.27 -0.26 -4.40
N ASP A 195 -7.59 0.74 -5.22
CA ASP A 195 -8.25 1.96 -4.78
C ASP A 195 -9.14 2.55 -5.88
N CYS A 196 -10.26 3.17 -5.46
CA CYS A 196 -11.10 4.08 -6.25
C CYS A 196 -10.79 5.53 -5.87
N ASN A 197 -9.68 6.06 -6.35
CA ASN A 197 -9.21 7.40 -6.00
C ASN A 197 -10.10 8.51 -6.54
N SER A 198 -10.77 8.27 -7.67
CA SER A 198 -11.69 9.22 -8.30
C SER A 198 -12.82 9.66 -7.37
N ARG A 199 -13.15 8.85 -6.35
CA ARG A 199 -14.21 9.14 -5.36
C ARG A 199 -13.80 10.10 -4.25
N ILE A 200 -12.49 10.23 -4.02
CA ILE A 200 -11.96 11.03 -2.89
C ILE A 200 -11.17 12.26 -3.34
N VAL A 201 -11.03 12.46 -4.64
CA VAL A 201 -10.33 13.62 -5.21
C VAL A 201 -11.35 14.68 -5.61
N ASP A 202 -11.07 15.95 -5.27
CA ASP A 202 -11.87 17.06 -5.77
C ASP A 202 -11.74 17.16 -7.29
N PRO A 203 -12.81 16.93 -8.06
CA PRO A 203 -12.75 16.97 -9.52
C PRO A 203 -12.40 18.35 -10.08
N GLN A 204 -12.49 19.41 -9.26
CA GLN A 204 -12.16 20.78 -9.66
C GLN A 204 -10.72 21.20 -9.29
N ASP A 205 -10.02 20.42 -8.47
CA ASP A 205 -8.61 20.74 -8.15
C ASP A 205 -7.68 20.30 -9.30
N ARG A 206 -7.31 21.27 -10.16
CA ARG A 206 -6.41 21.07 -11.31
C ARG A 206 -5.02 20.53 -10.94
N ARG A 207 -4.62 20.55 -9.67
CA ARG A 207 -3.31 20.07 -9.20
C ARG A 207 -3.37 18.61 -8.79
N ILE A 208 -4.53 18.12 -8.32
CA ILE A 208 -4.71 16.79 -7.75
C ILE A 208 -5.54 15.90 -8.67
N ALA A 209 -6.67 16.38 -9.20
CA ALA A 209 -7.57 15.57 -10.03
C ALA A 209 -6.88 14.87 -11.22
N PRO A 210 -5.98 15.53 -11.97
CA PRO A 210 -5.32 14.90 -13.11
C PRO A 210 -4.35 13.78 -12.74
N LEU A 211 -3.95 13.68 -11.45
CA LEU A 211 -2.94 12.71 -11.02
C LEU A 211 -3.50 11.30 -10.87
N PHE A 212 -4.72 11.18 -10.35
CA PHE A 212 -5.24 9.93 -9.84
C PHE A 212 -6.11 9.19 -10.83
N GLY A 213 -5.99 7.87 -10.81
CA GLY A 213 -6.86 6.93 -11.48
C GLY A 213 -7.25 5.78 -10.54
N ASP A 214 -8.19 4.96 -10.98
CA ASP A 214 -8.73 3.82 -10.28
C ASP A 214 -8.15 2.52 -10.84
N GLY A 215 -7.89 1.56 -9.97
CA GLY A 215 -7.38 0.27 -10.39
C GLY A 215 -6.98 -0.63 -9.24
N ALA A 216 -6.82 -1.90 -9.54
CA ALA A 216 -6.38 -2.92 -8.60
C ALA A 216 -5.43 -3.91 -9.27
N GLY A 217 -4.55 -4.49 -8.46
CA GLY A 217 -3.76 -5.65 -8.84
C GLY A 217 -3.68 -6.66 -7.70
N ALA A 218 -3.51 -7.91 -8.04
CA ALA A 218 -3.53 -9.02 -7.11
C ALA A 218 -2.42 -10.02 -7.41
N VAL A 219 -1.91 -10.66 -6.36
CA VAL A 219 -0.99 -11.80 -6.47
C VAL A 219 -1.44 -12.94 -5.55
N LEU A 220 -1.15 -14.17 -5.96
CA LEU A 220 -1.25 -15.36 -5.12
C LEU A 220 0.13 -15.77 -4.63
N MET A 221 0.28 -15.91 -3.32
CA MET A 221 1.52 -16.26 -2.65
C MET A 221 1.39 -17.60 -1.94
N THR A 222 2.42 -18.44 -2.07
CA THR A 222 2.51 -19.75 -1.41
C THR A 222 3.96 -20.05 -1.04
N ARG A 223 4.19 -21.22 -0.42
CA ARG A 223 5.56 -21.72 -0.21
C ARG A 223 6.29 -21.86 -1.53
N GLY A 224 7.51 -21.44 -1.55
CA GLY A 224 8.43 -21.52 -2.68
C GLY A 224 9.73 -22.27 -2.33
N GLU A 225 10.66 -22.26 -3.27
CA GLU A 225 11.99 -22.79 -3.04
C GLU A 225 12.74 -21.97 -1.98
N PRO A 226 13.71 -22.58 -1.25
CA PRO A 226 14.41 -21.91 -0.15
C PRO A 226 15.08 -20.58 -0.49
N HIS A 227 15.37 -20.34 -1.77
CA HIS A 227 16.04 -19.12 -2.25
C HIS A 227 15.08 -18.07 -2.84
N GLN A 228 13.79 -18.40 -3.00
CA GLN A 228 12.75 -17.48 -3.49
C GLN A 228 12.18 -16.63 -2.38
N GLY A 229 11.62 -15.46 -2.71
CA GLY A 229 10.91 -14.59 -1.78
C GLY A 229 11.63 -13.29 -1.48
N LEU A 230 11.35 -12.74 -0.33
CA LEU A 230 11.85 -11.43 0.12
C LEU A 230 13.32 -11.57 0.56
N ILE A 231 14.26 -11.29 -0.35
CA ILE A 231 15.71 -11.29 -0.08
C ILE A 231 16.01 -10.26 1.02
N CYS A 232 15.45 -9.07 0.87
CA CYS A 232 15.56 -7.99 1.84
C CYS A 232 14.34 -7.07 1.71
N TYR A 233 13.78 -6.61 2.82
CA TYR A 233 12.73 -5.62 2.80
C TYR A 233 12.82 -4.67 3.98
N GLN A 234 12.25 -3.48 3.80
CA GLN A 234 12.15 -2.45 4.81
C GLN A 234 10.77 -1.82 4.73
N MET A 235 10.13 -1.62 5.87
CA MET A 235 8.89 -0.86 6.00
C MET A 235 9.05 0.21 7.07
N GLY A 236 8.33 1.32 6.93
CA GLY A 236 8.37 2.37 7.91
C GLY A 236 7.24 3.37 7.78
N ALA A 237 7.04 4.13 8.85
CA ALA A 237 6.04 5.18 8.92
C ALA A 237 6.58 6.42 9.64
N ASP A 238 6.07 7.60 9.25
CA ASP A 238 6.31 8.87 9.91
C ASP A 238 4.99 9.65 10.05
N GLY A 239 4.28 9.40 11.14
CA GLY A 239 2.99 10.05 11.42
C GLY A 239 3.06 11.58 11.54
N SER A 240 4.25 12.17 11.76
CA SER A 240 4.39 13.63 11.79
C SER A 240 4.19 14.28 10.41
N GLY A 241 4.30 13.50 9.33
CA GLY A 241 4.03 13.93 7.96
C GLY A 241 2.56 13.79 7.53
N GLY A 242 1.68 13.27 8.40
CA GLY A 242 0.27 13.07 8.08
C GLY A 242 -0.42 14.28 7.42
N PRO A 243 -0.25 15.50 7.94
CA PRO A 243 -0.88 16.69 7.35
C PRO A 243 -0.45 17.04 5.92
N LEU A 244 0.64 16.44 5.42
CA LEU A 244 1.12 16.70 4.05
C LEU A 244 0.27 16.02 2.98
N LEU A 245 -0.44 14.94 3.34
CA LEU A 245 -1.30 14.18 2.44
C LEU A 245 -2.36 13.44 3.26
N GLN A 246 -3.60 13.93 3.26
CA GLN A 246 -4.68 13.40 4.08
C GLN A 246 -6.07 13.71 3.52
N CYS A 247 -7.06 12.92 3.90
CA CYS A 247 -8.46 13.31 3.86
C CYS A 247 -8.79 13.91 5.25
N PRO A 248 -9.02 15.24 5.36
CA PRO A 248 -9.05 15.89 6.66
C PRO A 248 -10.30 15.60 7.50
N VAL A 249 -11.38 15.13 6.85
CA VAL A 249 -12.65 14.77 7.48
C VAL A 249 -13.13 13.38 7.05
N GLY A 250 -14.16 12.86 7.71
CA GLY A 250 -14.75 11.55 7.40
C GLY A 250 -14.35 10.44 8.35
N GLY A 251 -13.42 10.71 9.27
CA GLY A 251 -13.04 9.79 10.34
C GLY A 251 -13.66 10.14 11.67
N THR A 252 -13.36 9.36 12.70
CA THR A 252 -13.89 9.53 14.07
C THR A 252 -13.42 10.83 14.73
N ARG A 253 -12.26 11.36 14.32
CA ARG A 253 -11.75 12.64 14.84
C ARG A 253 -12.54 13.84 14.34
N HIS A 254 -13.01 13.78 13.10
CA HIS A 254 -13.78 14.82 12.45
C HIS A 254 -14.82 14.15 11.53
N PRO A 255 -15.98 13.76 12.06
CA PRO A 255 -17.09 13.29 11.22
C PRO A 255 -17.51 14.37 10.22
N VAL A 256 -17.92 13.96 9.02
CA VAL A 256 -18.31 14.89 7.95
C VAL A 256 -19.54 15.69 8.37
N THR A 257 -19.50 17.02 8.19
CA THR A 257 -20.61 17.94 8.36
C THR A 257 -21.04 18.53 7.01
N VAL A 258 -22.19 19.21 6.96
CA VAL A 258 -22.64 19.92 5.76
C VAL A 258 -21.64 21.00 5.35
N ASP A 259 -21.13 21.77 6.33
CA ASP A 259 -20.12 22.81 6.09
C ASP A 259 -18.79 22.22 5.53
N ASP A 260 -18.46 20.98 5.86
CA ASP A 260 -17.29 20.30 5.29
C ASP A 260 -17.49 19.98 3.80
N VAL A 261 -18.69 19.51 3.46
CA VAL A 261 -19.04 19.18 2.06
C VAL A 261 -19.08 20.45 1.20
N GLU A 262 -19.72 21.52 1.69
CA GLU A 262 -19.79 22.81 1.00
C GLU A 262 -18.40 23.43 0.78
N ALA A 263 -17.47 23.21 1.72
CA ALA A 263 -16.10 23.70 1.64
C ALA A 263 -15.14 22.73 0.92
N GLY A 264 -15.60 21.58 0.43
CA GLY A 264 -14.76 20.56 -0.26
C GLY A 264 -13.76 19.85 0.66
N ARG A 265 -13.95 19.89 1.99
CA ARG A 265 -13.00 19.31 2.95
C ARG A 265 -13.01 17.78 3.01
N GLN A 266 -14.03 17.13 2.43
CA GLN A 266 -14.11 15.66 2.31
C GLN A 266 -13.08 15.08 1.32
N TYR A 267 -12.50 15.92 0.48
CA TYR A 267 -11.53 15.48 -0.54
C TYR A 267 -10.10 15.41 -0.01
N LEU A 268 -9.27 14.67 -0.75
CA LEU A 268 -7.85 14.50 -0.49
C LEU A 268 -7.11 15.84 -0.62
N ALA A 269 -6.44 16.24 0.44
CA ALA A 269 -5.60 17.43 0.49
C ALA A 269 -4.12 17.05 0.43
N MET A 270 -3.31 17.78 -0.36
CA MET A 270 -1.89 17.47 -0.57
C MET A 270 -1.02 18.72 -0.66
N ASP A 271 0.08 18.77 0.12
CA ASP A 271 1.21 19.64 -0.17
C ASP A 271 2.14 18.96 -1.19
N GLY A 272 1.86 19.20 -2.48
CA GLY A 272 2.58 18.53 -3.57
C GLY A 272 4.09 18.79 -3.57
N SER A 273 4.56 19.97 -3.10
CA SER A 273 5.99 20.29 -3.06
C SER A 273 6.73 19.52 -1.96
N ALA A 274 6.14 19.46 -0.77
CA ALA A 274 6.71 18.73 0.35
C ALA A 274 6.68 17.20 0.08
N VAL A 275 5.55 16.69 -0.44
CA VAL A 275 5.38 15.29 -0.82
C VAL A 275 6.39 14.89 -1.90
N PHE A 276 6.60 15.72 -2.94
CA PHE A 276 7.58 15.45 -4.00
C PHE A 276 9.00 15.26 -3.44
N LYS A 277 9.48 16.22 -2.63
CA LYS A 277 10.81 16.17 -2.04
C LYS A 277 11.00 14.94 -1.14
N TRP A 278 9.98 14.64 -0.36
CA TRP A 278 9.99 13.48 0.52
C TRP A 278 9.98 12.17 -0.29
N ALA A 279 9.15 12.07 -1.33
CA ALA A 279 9.01 10.88 -2.17
C ALA A 279 10.33 10.52 -2.88
N VAL A 280 11.01 11.49 -3.50
CA VAL A 280 12.31 11.24 -4.14
C VAL A 280 13.31 10.72 -3.10
N ARG A 281 13.36 11.35 -1.92
CA ARG A 281 14.27 10.93 -0.85
C ARG A 281 13.96 9.54 -0.32
N VAL A 282 12.67 9.19 -0.09
CA VAL A 282 12.32 7.86 0.41
C VAL A 282 12.66 6.77 -0.60
N LEU A 283 12.44 7.02 -1.89
CA LEU A 283 12.86 6.11 -2.96
C LEU A 283 14.36 5.87 -2.93
N THR A 284 15.17 6.95 -2.97
CA THR A 284 16.64 6.81 -3.01
C THR A 284 17.19 6.15 -1.76
N ASP A 285 16.85 6.68 -0.57
CA ASP A 285 17.45 6.21 0.69
C ASP A 285 17.05 4.74 0.99
N THR A 286 15.82 4.32 0.66
CA THR A 286 15.36 2.97 0.98
C THR A 286 15.79 1.92 -0.05
N ILE A 287 15.92 2.29 -1.33
CA ILE A 287 16.50 1.42 -2.37
C ILE A 287 17.96 1.15 -2.05
N GLU A 288 18.76 2.19 -1.79
CA GLU A 288 20.17 2.04 -1.39
C GLU A 288 20.31 1.16 -0.13
N LEU A 289 19.46 1.38 0.87
CA LEU A 289 19.47 0.59 2.10
C LEU A 289 19.23 -0.89 1.83
N VAL A 290 18.17 -1.22 1.09
CA VAL A 290 17.79 -2.62 0.83
C VAL A 290 18.87 -3.32 -0.01
N LEU A 291 19.43 -2.66 -1.02
CA LEU A 291 20.53 -3.18 -1.82
C LEU A 291 21.79 -3.39 -0.98
N SER A 292 22.20 -2.38 -0.21
CA SER A 292 23.37 -2.50 0.67
C SER A 292 23.24 -3.62 1.69
N LYS A 293 22.07 -3.78 2.30
CA LYS A 293 21.81 -4.82 3.31
C LYS A 293 21.71 -6.24 2.73
N SER A 294 21.33 -6.37 1.47
CA SER A 294 21.33 -7.64 0.75
C SER A 294 22.68 -7.99 0.12
N GLY A 295 23.66 -7.08 0.17
CA GLY A 295 24.94 -7.25 -0.53
C GLY A 295 24.84 -7.17 -2.06
N MET A 296 23.76 -6.58 -2.58
CA MET A 296 23.48 -6.42 -3.99
C MET A 296 23.70 -4.99 -4.46
N SER A 297 23.96 -4.82 -5.74
CA SER A 297 24.08 -3.54 -6.43
C SER A 297 22.84 -3.26 -7.29
N ILE A 298 22.75 -2.05 -7.82
CA ILE A 298 21.70 -1.67 -8.79
C ILE A 298 21.71 -2.54 -10.06
N HIS A 299 22.87 -3.13 -10.41
CA HIS A 299 23.02 -3.96 -11.59
C HIS A 299 22.51 -5.39 -11.40
N ASP A 300 22.33 -5.82 -10.14
CA ASP A 300 21.83 -7.15 -9.80
C ASP A 300 20.29 -7.23 -9.80
N VAL A 301 19.63 -6.07 -9.96
CA VAL A 301 18.16 -5.97 -10.03
C VAL A 301 17.73 -6.09 -11.49
N SER A 302 16.89 -7.09 -11.78
CA SER A 302 16.38 -7.33 -13.13
C SER A 302 15.32 -6.28 -13.50
N LEU A 303 14.43 -5.93 -12.58
CA LEU A 303 13.33 -4.99 -12.81
C LEU A 303 12.99 -4.17 -11.56
N TYR A 304 12.72 -2.88 -11.77
CA TYR A 304 12.25 -1.95 -10.75
C TYR A 304 10.77 -1.63 -10.97
N LEU A 305 9.95 -1.89 -9.97
CA LEU A 305 8.53 -1.59 -9.92
C LEU A 305 8.28 -0.60 -8.78
N VAL A 306 8.41 0.68 -9.08
CA VAL A 306 8.17 1.73 -8.08
C VAL A 306 6.74 2.23 -8.16
N HIS A 307 6.22 2.74 -7.07
CA HIS A 307 4.90 3.36 -7.03
C HIS A 307 4.74 4.43 -8.12
N GLN A 308 3.68 4.32 -8.93
CA GLN A 308 3.40 5.15 -10.09
C GLN A 308 2.70 6.45 -9.66
N ALA A 309 3.40 7.31 -8.90
CA ALA A 309 2.82 8.55 -8.40
C ALA A 309 2.92 9.70 -9.40
N ASN A 310 4.09 9.85 -10.02
CA ASN A 310 4.42 10.94 -10.92
C ASN A 310 5.75 10.62 -11.63
N LYS A 311 5.80 10.82 -12.96
CA LYS A 311 7.00 10.51 -13.74
C LYS A 311 8.25 11.25 -13.24
N ARG A 312 8.09 12.51 -12.83
CA ARG A 312 9.23 13.32 -12.34
C ARG A 312 9.84 12.80 -11.04
N ILE A 313 9.03 12.17 -10.16
CA ILE A 313 9.54 11.51 -8.94
C ILE A 313 10.37 10.30 -9.35
N ILE A 314 9.84 9.48 -10.25
CA ILE A 314 10.51 8.26 -10.74
C ILE A 314 11.83 8.64 -11.43
N ASP A 315 11.78 9.55 -12.40
CA ASP A 315 12.95 9.99 -13.16
C ASP A 315 14.05 10.58 -12.24
N SER A 316 13.63 11.38 -11.24
CA SER A 316 14.58 11.96 -10.28
C SER A 316 15.30 10.90 -9.45
N ALA A 317 14.58 9.89 -8.95
CA ALA A 317 15.16 8.80 -8.18
C ALA A 317 16.05 7.90 -9.05
N VAL A 318 15.57 7.53 -10.24
CA VAL A 318 16.31 6.71 -11.22
C VAL A 318 17.64 7.38 -11.60
N SER A 319 17.61 8.69 -11.90
CA SER A 319 18.81 9.47 -12.24
C SER A 319 19.79 9.56 -11.06
N GLN A 320 19.30 9.82 -9.84
CA GLN A 320 20.15 9.92 -8.65
C GLN A 320 20.84 8.60 -8.29
N LEU A 321 20.13 7.48 -8.47
CA LEU A 321 20.66 6.14 -8.19
C LEU A 321 21.51 5.56 -9.33
N GLY A 322 21.49 6.17 -10.53
CA GLY A 322 22.17 5.62 -11.70
C GLY A 322 21.54 4.33 -12.23
N ILE A 323 20.23 4.15 -12.00
CA ILE A 323 19.48 2.99 -12.51
C ILE A 323 19.29 3.16 -14.02
N ASP A 324 19.49 2.07 -14.78
CA ASP A 324 19.17 2.02 -16.19
C ASP A 324 17.63 2.18 -16.38
N PRO A 325 17.16 3.22 -17.08
CA PRO A 325 15.74 3.45 -17.30
C PRO A 325 15.00 2.28 -17.95
N GLU A 326 15.67 1.46 -18.75
CA GLU A 326 15.06 0.28 -19.38
C GLU A 326 14.72 -0.84 -18.39
N ARG A 327 15.32 -0.81 -17.19
CA ARG A 327 14.99 -1.71 -16.09
C ARG A 327 13.85 -1.19 -15.21
N VAL A 328 13.31 0.00 -15.49
CA VAL A 328 12.17 0.55 -14.76
C VAL A 328 10.90 0.32 -15.57
N PHE A 329 9.96 -0.43 -15.01
CA PHE A 329 8.66 -0.59 -15.66
C PHE A 329 7.73 0.53 -15.20
N SER A 330 7.06 1.16 -16.16
CA SER A 330 6.07 2.20 -15.89
C SER A 330 4.87 2.09 -16.82
N ASN A 331 3.69 2.20 -16.24
CA ASN A 331 2.40 2.29 -16.91
C ASN A 331 1.62 3.54 -16.49
N LEU A 332 2.29 4.45 -15.78
CA LEU A 332 1.76 5.69 -15.26
C LEU A 332 1.04 6.53 -16.32
N GLN A 333 1.59 6.58 -17.54
CA GLN A 333 1.03 7.38 -18.64
C GLN A 333 -0.39 6.97 -19.02
N ARG A 334 -0.78 5.70 -18.76
CA ARG A 334 -2.09 5.12 -19.11
C ARG A 334 -3.08 5.08 -17.97
N TYR A 335 -2.60 5.03 -16.73
CA TYR A 335 -3.47 4.78 -15.58
C TYR A 335 -3.39 5.85 -14.51
N GLY A 336 -2.42 6.77 -14.61
CA GLY A 336 -2.15 7.72 -13.55
C GLY A 336 -1.71 7.02 -12.25
N ASN A 337 -1.94 7.69 -11.15
CA ASN A 337 -1.66 7.18 -9.82
C ASN A 337 -2.84 6.33 -9.33
N THR A 338 -2.73 5.02 -9.40
CA THR A 338 -3.73 4.06 -8.87
C THR A 338 -3.45 3.64 -7.42
N SER A 339 -2.68 4.44 -6.67
CA SER A 339 -2.38 4.27 -5.25
C SER A 339 -1.85 2.87 -4.90
N ALA A 340 -2.53 2.11 -4.00
CA ALA A 340 -2.10 0.76 -3.63
C ALA A 340 -2.16 -0.24 -4.80
N GLY A 341 -2.99 0.02 -5.81
CA GLY A 341 -3.07 -0.78 -7.04
C GLY A 341 -1.86 -0.63 -7.97
N SER A 342 -1.06 0.44 -7.84
CA SER A 342 -0.06 0.80 -8.84
C SER A 342 1.07 -0.23 -9.01
N ILE A 343 1.62 -0.73 -7.91
CA ILE A 343 2.70 -1.73 -7.97
C ILE A 343 2.20 -3.09 -8.47
N PRO A 344 1.13 -3.69 -7.93
CA PRO A 344 0.68 -4.99 -8.40
C PRO A 344 0.11 -4.94 -9.82
N LEU A 345 -0.45 -3.82 -10.27
CA LEU A 345 -0.87 -3.63 -11.65
C LEU A 345 0.36 -3.58 -12.59
N ALA A 346 1.40 -2.84 -12.22
CA ALA A 346 2.65 -2.80 -12.98
C ALA A 346 3.37 -4.16 -12.96
N LEU A 347 3.31 -4.90 -11.84
CA LEU A 347 3.85 -6.26 -11.73
C LEU A 347 3.17 -7.22 -12.71
N ASP A 348 1.83 -7.22 -12.72
CA ASP A 348 1.07 -8.09 -13.62
C ASP A 348 1.35 -7.77 -15.08
N GLU A 349 1.31 -6.51 -15.48
CA GLU A 349 1.61 -6.12 -16.86
C GLU A 349 3.06 -6.46 -17.27
N ALA A 350 4.02 -6.24 -16.36
CA ALA A 350 5.41 -6.61 -16.62
C ALA A 350 5.58 -8.13 -16.78
N PHE A 351 4.88 -8.93 -15.97
CA PHE A 351 4.87 -10.38 -16.07
C PHE A 351 4.23 -10.84 -17.39
N GLN A 352 3.06 -10.31 -17.75
CA GLN A 352 2.39 -10.63 -19.02
C GLN A 352 3.21 -10.22 -20.25
N ALA A 353 3.99 -9.13 -20.13
CA ALA A 353 4.90 -8.68 -21.18
C ALA A 353 6.22 -9.50 -21.26
N GLY A 354 6.37 -10.54 -20.43
CA GLY A 354 7.60 -11.36 -20.40
C GLY A 354 8.84 -10.65 -19.85
N ARG A 355 8.64 -9.55 -19.09
CA ARG A 355 9.71 -8.78 -18.46
C ARG A 355 10.17 -9.38 -17.12
N ILE A 356 9.48 -10.41 -16.63
CA ILE A 356 9.77 -11.10 -15.37
C ILE A 356 9.88 -12.59 -15.64
N ASN A 357 11.01 -13.18 -15.28
CA ASN A 357 11.30 -14.59 -15.44
C ASN A 357 11.68 -15.24 -14.10
N ARG A 358 11.57 -16.56 -13.99
CA ARG A 358 12.02 -17.30 -12.80
C ARG A 358 13.49 -17.04 -12.54
N GLY A 359 13.80 -16.69 -11.30
CA GLY A 359 15.15 -16.34 -10.85
C GLY A 359 15.48 -14.85 -10.93
N ASP A 360 14.65 -14.03 -11.55
CA ASP A 360 14.84 -12.59 -11.59
C ASP A 360 14.76 -11.98 -10.19
N THR A 361 15.48 -10.90 -10.01
CA THR A 361 15.42 -10.07 -8.81
C THR A 361 14.63 -8.81 -9.11
N ILE A 362 13.50 -8.65 -8.42
CA ILE A 362 12.57 -7.54 -8.62
C ILE A 362 12.60 -6.64 -7.40
N LEU A 363 12.84 -5.34 -7.61
CA LEU A 363 12.74 -4.35 -6.55
C LEU A 363 11.39 -3.66 -6.66
N MET A 364 10.61 -3.72 -5.58
CA MET A 364 9.32 -3.02 -5.45
C MET A 364 9.43 -1.97 -4.36
N CYS A 365 9.00 -0.73 -4.63
CA CYS A 365 9.02 0.36 -3.66
C CYS A 365 7.74 1.18 -3.70
N GLY A 366 6.97 1.15 -2.61
CA GLY A 366 5.76 1.94 -2.37
C GLY A 366 5.99 3.01 -1.33
N PHE A 367 5.33 4.15 -1.50
CA PHE A 367 5.33 5.27 -0.55
C PHE A 367 4.03 6.06 -0.66
N GLY A 368 3.55 6.63 0.43
CA GLY A 368 2.28 7.34 0.43
C GLY A 368 1.93 8.06 1.72
N ALA A 369 0.66 8.41 1.83
CA ALA A 369 0.13 9.08 3.01
C ALA A 369 0.41 8.28 4.30
N GLY A 370 0.49 9.06 5.39
CA GLY A 370 0.80 8.52 6.70
C GLY A 370 1.85 9.36 7.43
N LEU A 371 3.05 9.64 6.95
CA LEU A 371 3.64 9.07 5.74
C LEU A 371 4.03 7.61 5.98
N THR A 372 3.90 6.79 4.96
CA THR A 372 4.30 5.38 5.00
C THR A 372 5.16 5.02 3.79
N TRP A 373 6.01 4.00 3.93
CA TRP A 373 6.80 3.46 2.83
C TRP A 373 7.10 1.98 3.04
N GLY A 374 7.34 1.29 1.93
CA GLY A 374 7.81 -0.09 1.92
C GLY A 374 8.67 -0.34 0.69
N THR A 375 9.86 -0.89 0.89
CA THR A 375 10.78 -1.30 -0.17
C THR A 375 11.13 -2.76 0.02
N SER A 376 11.02 -3.54 -1.04
CA SER A 376 11.28 -4.98 -1.03
C SER A 376 12.10 -5.40 -2.24
N LEU A 377 13.05 -6.27 -2.02
CA LEU A 377 13.84 -6.97 -3.03
C LEU A 377 13.37 -8.43 -3.03
N PHE A 378 12.72 -8.85 -4.10
CA PHE A 378 12.07 -10.15 -4.22
C PHE A 378 12.76 -11.01 -5.26
N ARG A 379 13.06 -12.28 -4.91
CA ARG A 379 13.52 -13.30 -5.86
C ARG A 379 12.30 -14.03 -6.40
N TRP A 380 12.09 -13.87 -7.71
CA TRP A 380 10.91 -14.42 -8.42
C TRP A 380 10.96 -15.94 -8.61
#